data_6c93103519dc0394eded2fc9b2eaaa92
#
_entry.id   6c93103519dc0394eded2fc9b2eaaa92
#
_cell.length_a   1.000
_cell.length_b   1.000
_cell.length_c   1.000
_cell.angle_alpha   90.00
_cell.angle_beta   90.00
_cell.angle_gamma   90.00
#
_symmetry.space_group_name_H-M   'P 1'
#
loop_
_entity.id
_entity.type
_entity.pdbx_description
1 polymer ?
#
loop_
_entity_poly.entity_id
_entity_poly.type
_entity_poly.pdbx_seq_one_letter_code
_entity_poly.pdbx_strand_id
1 'polypeptide(L)'
;MANVLVTGGAGYVGSVCGAELLRLGHGVTVVDDFSTGFNDAVPPGAEYFQIDIGDRMAMQTLLKRRRFDAVFHFAAKALIPESVSNPGVFFEKNVAAGISMLETLRAAGIKNLVFSSSAAVYGTPEKIPVEEEAALRPMNSYGLTKLMMEQALEWYAKAYGWSVVAFRYFSAAGATEQLGERHQPETHIIPLLLEAAAGQRETFEIYGDDYDTPDGTCVRDFVHVIDIARAHLCALQKMNQPRMRTYNIGVGAGYSVRQVCDAVAEVTGRPIPLRVGARRAGDPPVLCASPRRIIQELGWKPEHSSLPEILRSAWRWKQKQLNMGVATA
;
A
#
# COMPACT_ATOMS: atom_id res chain seq x y z
N MET A 1 5.40 13.32 -20.74
CA MET A 1 6.14 13.34 -19.46
C MET A 1 5.37 14.18 -18.48
N ALA A 2 5.29 13.81 -17.22
CA ALA A 2 4.61 14.56 -16.16
C ALA A 2 5.55 14.71 -14.96
N ASN A 3 5.39 15.80 -14.19
CA ASN A 3 6.06 15.99 -12.91
C ASN A 3 5.11 15.54 -11.81
N VAL A 4 5.48 14.52 -11.06
CA VAL A 4 4.64 13.90 -10.03
C VAL A 4 5.23 14.14 -8.65
N LEU A 5 4.41 14.68 -7.75
CA LEU A 5 4.72 14.75 -6.33
C LEU A 5 4.31 13.42 -5.69
N VAL A 6 5.24 12.72 -5.06
CA VAL A 6 5.01 11.44 -4.37
C VAL A 6 5.18 11.67 -2.87
N THR A 7 4.07 11.75 -2.14
CA THR A 7 4.12 11.85 -0.68
C THR A 7 4.15 10.45 -0.07
N GLY A 8 5.00 10.23 0.93
CA GLY A 8 5.30 8.89 1.44
C GLY A 8 6.17 8.07 0.47
N GLY A 9 6.98 8.78 -0.35
CA GLY A 9 7.79 8.16 -1.40
C GLY A 9 9.05 7.44 -0.91
N ALA A 10 9.37 7.52 0.37
CA ALA A 10 10.41 6.73 1.04
C ALA A 10 9.86 5.46 1.73
N GLY A 11 8.54 5.25 1.67
CA GLY A 11 7.87 4.03 2.13
C GLY A 11 7.86 2.94 1.06
N TYR A 12 7.36 1.74 1.41
CA TYR A 12 7.38 0.55 0.55
C TYR A 12 6.72 0.78 -0.82
N VAL A 13 5.41 1.07 -0.86
CA VAL A 13 4.68 1.23 -2.13
C VAL A 13 5.09 2.51 -2.86
N GLY A 14 5.29 3.61 -2.09
CA GLY A 14 5.63 4.91 -2.66
C GLY A 14 6.98 4.91 -3.37
N SER A 15 7.99 4.24 -2.82
CA SER A 15 9.32 4.15 -3.43
C SER A 15 9.30 3.37 -4.74
N VAL A 16 8.59 2.23 -4.78
CA VAL A 16 8.45 1.44 -6.02
C VAL A 16 7.67 2.22 -7.08
N CYS A 17 6.60 2.93 -6.70
CA CYS A 17 5.87 3.80 -7.64
C CYS A 17 6.75 4.94 -8.18
N GLY A 18 7.57 5.56 -7.32
CA GLY A 18 8.53 6.58 -7.73
C GLY A 18 9.57 6.05 -8.70
N ALA A 19 10.11 4.86 -8.44
CA ALA A 19 11.06 4.20 -9.34
C ALA A 19 10.45 3.89 -10.72
N GLU A 20 9.21 3.37 -10.76
CA GLU A 20 8.51 3.09 -12.01
C GLU A 20 8.16 4.37 -12.80
N LEU A 21 7.81 5.47 -12.12
CA LEU A 21 7.63 6.78 -12.75
C LEU A 21 8.92 7.25 -13.43
N LEU A 22 10.05 7.21 -12.71
CA LEU A 22 11.36 7.61 -13.25
C LEU A 22 11.77 6.72 -14.43
N ARG A 23 11.57 5.41 -14.34
CA ARG A 23 11.86 4.46 -15.42
C ARG A 23 11.12 4.80 -16.72
N LEU A 24 9.92 5.38 -16.61
CA LEU A 24 9.12 5.83 -17.77
C LEU A 24 9.39 7.30 -18.16
N GLY A 25 10.41 7.94 -17.59
CA GLY A 25 10.81 9.29 -17.95
C GLY A 25 9.98 10.41 -17.33
N HIS A 26 9.18 10.13 -16.29
CA HIS A 26 8.48 11.16 -15.53
C HIS A 26 9.43 11.85 -14.54
N GLY A 27 9.19 13.11 -14.23
CA GLY A 27 9.84 13.80 -13.11
C GLY A 27 9.21 13.37 -11.78
N VAL A 28 10.03 13.06 -10.79
CA VAL A 28 9.57 12.63 -9.47
C VAL A 28 10.18 13.50 -8.38
N THR A 29 9.32 14.06 -7.54
CA THR A 29 9.71 14.71 -6.28
C THR A 29 9.06 13.97 -5.13
N VAL A 30 9.86 13.48 -4.20
CA VAL A 30 9.42 12.77 -3.00
C VAL A 30 9.27 13.75 -1.85
N VAL A 31 8.16 13.66 -1.12
CA VAL A 31 7.95 14.27 0.19
C VAL A 31 7.68 13.16 1.20
N ASP A 32 8.51 13.09 2.24
CA ASP A 32 8.41 12.11 3.31
C ASP A 32 8.93 12.72 4.61
N ASP A 33 8.33 12.42 5.76
CA ASP A 33 8.86 12.86 7.06
C ASP A 33 9.90 11.88 7.63
N PHE A 34 10.10 10.74 6.97
CA PHE A 34 10.96 9.62 7.36
C PHE A 34 10.62 9.02 8.74
N SER A 35 9.40 9.23 9.21
CA SER A 35 8.95 8.59 10.48
C SER A 35 8.84 7.07 10.38
N THR A 36 8.61 6.54 9.19
CA THR A 36 8.57 5.09 8.88
C THR A 36 9.24 4.76 7.55
N GLY A 37 9.52 5.76 6.72
CA GLY A 37 10.25 5.65 5.47
C GLY A 37 11.77 5.64 5.69
N PHE A 38 12.51 5.24 4.66
CA PHE A 38 13.97 5.11 4.70
C PHE A 38 14.62 5.97 3.60
N ASN A 39 15.66 6.73 3.95
CA ASN A 39 16.37 7.59 3.00
C ASN A 39 16.91 6.82 1.79
N ASP A 40 17.43 5.61 2.01
CA ASP A 40 17.96 4.74 0.98
C ASP A 40 16.87 4.03 0.13
N ALA A 41 15.60 4.21 0.49
CA ALA A 41 14.46 3.79 -0.33
C ALA A 41 13.98 4.88 -1.31
N VAL A 42 14.48 6.11 -1.20
CA VAL A 42 14.19 7.14 -2.20
C VAL A 42 14.80 6.72 -3.53
N PRO A 43 13.99 6.63 -4.61
CA PRO A 43 14.51 6.15 -5.89
C PRO A 43 15.63 7.05 -6.44
N PRO A 44 16.75 6.48 -6.91
CA PRO A 44 17.80 7.25 -7.55
C PRO A 44 17.27 8.08 -8.72
N GLY A 45 17.55 9.37 -8.72
CA GLY A 45 17.03 10.32 -9.71
C GLY A 45 15.77 11.08 -9.26
N ALA A 46 15.15 10.73 -8.16
CA ALA A 46 14.14 11.56 -7.53
C ALA A 46 14.78 12.67 -6.70
N GLU A 47 14.23 13.87 -6.80
CA GLU A 47 14.48 14.92 -5.79
C GLU A 47 13.63 14.60 -4.54
N TYR A 48 14.14 14.85 -3.34
CA TYR A 48 13.35 14.60 -2.13
C TYR A 48 13.46 15.72 -1.11
N PHE A 49 12.41 15.86 -0.30
CA PHE A 49 12.30 16.82 0.78
C PHE A 49 11.76 16.11 2.03
N GLN A 50 12.45 16.31 3.15
CA GLN A 50 11.98 15.86 4.45
C GLN A 50 10.93 16.83 4.98
N ILE A 51 9.65 16.52 4.75
CA ILE A 51 8.51 17.36 5.11
C ILE A 51 7.38 16.47 5.62
N ASP A 52 6.81 16.82 6.77
CA ASP A 52 5.49 16.33 7.19
C ASP A 52 4.42 16.98 6.30
N ILE A 53 3.55 16.19 5.66
CA ILE A 53 2.49 16.71 4.79
C ILE A 53 1.50 17.63 5.53
N GLY A 54 1.42 17.55 6.86
CA GLY A 54 0.67 18.45 7.72
C GLY A 54 1.30 19.83 7.90
N ASP A 55 2.61 19.96 7.67
CA ASP A 55 3.31 21.25 7.70
C ASP A 55 2.95 22.09 6.48
N ARG A 56 1.91 22.90 6.66
CA ARG A 56 1.37 23.76 5.61
C ARG A 56 2.42 24.73 5.05
N MET A 57 3.28 25.28 5.89
CA MET A 57 4.27 26.28 5.46
C MET A 57 5.37 25.64 4.61
N ALA A 58 5.90 24.50 5.03
CA ALA A 58 6.90 23.76 4.26
C ALA A 58 6.32 23.29 2.92
N MET A 59 5.12 22.71 2.92
CA MET A 59 4.42 22.29 1.71
C MET A 59 4.16 23.46 0.75
N GLN A 60 3.68 24.62 1.24
CA GLN A 60 3.47 25.81 0.41
C GLN A 60 4.78 26.31 -0.20
N THR A 61 5.88 26.27 0.56
CA THR A 61 7.20 26.70 0.09
C THR A 61 7.67 25.82 -1.06
N LEU A 62 7.49 24.49 -0.96
CA LEU A 62 7.80 23.55 -2.04
C LEU A 62 6.95 23.85 -3.28
N LEU A 63 5.62 23.95 -3.11
CA LEU A 63 4.67 24.10 -4.21
C LEU A 63 4.79 25.47 -4.93
N LYS A 64 5.32 26.50 -4.29
CA LYS A 64 5.66 27.78 -4.95
C LYS A 64 6.88 27.66 -5.86
N ARG A 65 7.81 26.77 -5.55
CA ARG A 65 9.08 26.58 -6.30
C ARG A 65 8.98 25.56 -7.42
N ARG A 66 8.01 24.67 -7.35
CA ARG A 66 7.85 23.52 -8.27
C ARG A 66 6.41 23.44 -8.75
N ARG A 67 6.26 23.02 -10.01
CA ARG A 67 4.94 22.70 -10.58
C ARG A 67 4.80 21.20 -10.73
N PHE A 68 3.65 20.69 -10.34
CA PHE A 68 3.32 19.29 -10.41
C PHE A 68 2.03 19.09 -11.23
N ASP A 69 2.05 18.09 -12.09
CA ASP A 69 0.91 17.69 -12.92
C ASP A 69 -0.04 16.78 -12.15
N ALA A 70 0.51 16.01 -11.19
CA ALA A 70 -0.26 15.09 -10.34
C ALA A 70 0.43 14.86 -8.99
N VAL A 71 -0.35 14.38 -8.02
CA VAL A 71 0.11 13.92 -6.71
C VAL A 71 -0.23 12.44 -6.54
N PHE A 72 0.75 11.63 -6.14
CA PHE A 72 0.53 10.28 -5.65
C PHE A 72 0.70 10.28 -4.14
N HIS A 73 -0.40 10.04 -3.42
CA HIS A 73 -0.45 10.18 -1.97
C HIS A 73 -0.39 8.83 -1.27
N PHE A 74 0.79 8.48 -0.75
CA PHE A 74 1.04 7.27 0.04
C PHE A 74 1.29 7.57 1.52
N ALA A 75 1.68 8.81 1.87
CA ALA A 75 2.00 9.17 3.24
C ALA A 75 0.83 8.87 4.20
N ALA A 76 1.03 7.92 5.08
CA ALA A 76 0.04 7.52 6.09
C ALA A 76 0.67 6.59 7.13
N LYS A 77 0.14 6.58 8.35
CA LYS A 77 0.30 5.47 9.29
C LYS A 77 -0.54 4.29 8.82
N ALA A 78 0.05 3.08 8.73
CA ALA A 78 -0.59 1.94 8.06
C ALA A 78 -0.70 0.66 8.92
N LEU A 79 -0.04 0.59 10.08
CA LEU A 79 -0.01 -0.60 10.92
C LEU A 79 -1.34 -0.78 11.67
N ILE A 80 -2.15 -1.77 11.25
CA ILE A 80 -3.47 -2.03 11.83
C ILE A 80 -3.41 -2.27 13.35
N PRO A 81 -2.49 -3.09 13.91
CA PRO A 81 -2.42 -3.28 15.36
C PRO A 81 -2.18 -1.98 16.13
N GLU A 82 -1.30 -1.11 15.64
CA GLU A 82 -1.06 0.22 16.20
C GLU A 82 -2.32 1.09 16.14
N SER A 83 -3.08 0.99 15.05
CA SER A 83 -4.30 1.78 14.88
C SER A 83 -5.38 1.46 15.91
N VAL A 84 -5.41 0.23 16.41
CA VAL A 84 -6.36 -0.19 17.45
C VAL A 84 -5.94 0.32 18.83
N SER A 85 -4.63 0.28 19.14
CA SER A 85 -4.12 0.71 20.45
C SER A 85 -3.90 2.22 20.56
N ASN A 86 -3.63 2.91 19.46
CA ASN A 86 -3.38 4.36 19.42
C ASN A 86 -4.10 5.06 18.25
N PRO A 87 -5.42 5.11 18.24
CA PRO A 87 -6.21 5.65 17.13
C PRO A 87 -5.96 7.14 16.89
N GLY A 88 -5.64 7.92 17.95
CA GLY A 88 -5.44 9.37 17.86
C GLY A 88 -4.37 9.75 16.83
N VAL A 89 -3.24 9.05 16.82
CA VAL A 89 -2.15 9.28 15.87
C VAL A 89 -2.59 9.02 14.43
N PHE A 90 -3.47 8.03 14.21
CA PHE A 90 -4.00 7.75 12.87
C PHE A 90 -4.93 8.86 12.38
N PHE A 91 -5.80 9.39 13.22
CA PHE A 91 -6.63 10.54 12.85
C PHE A 91 -5.78 11.79 12.60
N GLU A 92 -4.78 12.07 13.41
CA GLU A 92 -3.87 13.18 13.22
C GLU A 92 -3.08 13.07 11.90
N LYS A 93 -2.38 11.95 11.69
CA LYS A 93 -1.46 11.79 10.57
C LYS A 93 -2.18 11.47 9.24
N ASN A 94 -3.24 10.66 9.27
CA ASN A 94 -3.91 10.27 8.03
C ASN A 94 -5.01 11.24 7.60
N VAL A 95 -5.73 11.85 8.56
CA VAL A 95 -6.88 12.71 8.24
C VAL A 95 -6.51 14.18 8.37
N ALA A 96 -6.10 14.65 9.55
CA ALA A 96 -5.84 16.07 9.75
C ALA A 96 -4.69 16.56 8.87
N ALA A 97 -3.56 15.86 8.85
CA ALA A 97 -2.43 16.18 7.97
C ALA A 97 -2.82 16.02 6.49
N GLY A 98 -3.59 14.98 6.14
CA GLY A 98 -4.13 14.79 4.80
C GLY A 98 -4.97 15.98 4.32
N ILE A 99 -5.94 16.45 5.13
CA ILE A 99 -6.76 17.63 4.80
C ILE A 99 -5.89 18.89 4.69
N SER A 100 -4.90 19.09 5.57
CA SER A 100 -3.96 20.19 5.47
C SER A 100 -3.21 20.19 4.13
N MET A 101 -2.75 19.02 3.69
CA MET A 101 -2.14 18.83 2.38
C MET A 101 -3.11 19.17 1.25
N LEU A 102 -4.36 18.64 1.27
CA LEU A 102 -5.34 18.90 0.22
C LEU A 102 -5.60 20.41 0.06
N GLU A 103 -5.73 21.17 1.15
CA GLU A 103 -5.90 22.62 1.10
C GLU A 103 -4.68 23.32 0.49
N THR A 104 -3.48 22.82 0.78
CA THR A 104 -2.24 23.37 0.21
C THR A 104 -2.14 23.09 -1.30
N LEU A 105 -2.50 21.87 -1.73
CA LEU A 105 -2.56 21.50 -3.14
C LEU A 105 -3.61 22.33 -3.89
N ARG A 106 -4.79 22.54 -3.27
CA ARG A 106 -5.87 23.37 -3.81
C ARG A 106 -5.39 24.81 -4.04
N ALA A 107 -4.72 25.40 -3.07
CA ALA A 107 -4.16 26.75 -3.18
C ALA A 107 -3.08 26.86 -4.27
N ALA A 108 -2.34 25.79 -4.53
CA ALA A 108 -1.36 25.71 -5.61
C ALA A 108 -1.96 25.37 -6.99
N GLY A 109 -3.29 25.14 -7.09
CA GLY A 109 -3.97 24.82 -8.33
C GLY A 109 -3.78 23.38 -8.85
N ILE A 110 -3.25 22.48 -8.03
CA ILE A 110 -3.06 21.06 -8.38
C ILE A 110 -4.40 20.33 -8.18
N LYS A 111 -4.85 19.62 -9.23
CA LYS A 111 -6.18 18.99 -9.27
C LYS A 111 -6.18 17.49 -9.53
N ASN A 112 -5.02 16.90 -9.86
CA ASN A 112 -4.89 15.49 -10.16
C ASN A 112 -4.28 14.78 -8.95
N LEU A 113 -4.99 13.81 -8.36
CA LEU A 113 -4.53 13.11 -7.18
C LEU A 113 -4.87 11.61 -7.26
N VAL A 114 -3.86 10.76 -7.05
CA VAL A 114 -4.03 9.32 -6.81
C VAL A 114 -3.82 9.05 -5.34
N PHE A 115 -4.82 8.45 -4.70
CA PHE A 115 -4.84 8.17 -3.27
C PHE A 115 -4.68 6.69 -2.97
N SER A 116 -3.73 6.37 -2.12
CA SER A 116 -3.55 5.05 -1.53
C SER A 116 -4.60 4.80 -0.45
N SER A 117 -5.72 4.19 -0.85
CA SER A 117 -6.73 3.67 0.06
C SER A 117 -6.44 2.20 0.41
N SER A 118 -7.40 1.50 1.00
CA SER A 118 -7.20 0.14 1.52
C SER A 118 -8.49 -0.68 1.47
N ALA A 119 -8.39 -2.00 1.29
CA ALA A 119 -9.48 -2.93 1.49
C ALA A 119 -10.03 -2.94 2.93
N ALA A 120 -9.27 -2.40 3.89
CA ALA A 120 -9.73 -2.23 5.28
C ALA A 120 -10.98 -1.35 5.42
N VAL A 121 -11.34 -0.56 4.39
CA VAL A 121 -12.58 0.23 4.36
C VAL A 121 -13.83 -0.64 4.31
N TYR A 122 -13.72 -1.87 3.80
CA TYR A 122 -14.86 -2.80 3.69
C TYR A 122 -15.21 -3.51 5.00
N GLY A 123 -14.21 -3.72 5.88
CA GLY A 123 -14.38 -4.59 7.04
C GLY A 123 -14.62 -6.04 6.63
N THR A 124 -15.70 -6.67 7.12
CA THR A 124 -16.10 -8.01 6.71
C THR A 124 -17.13 -7.90 5.58
N PRO A 125 -16.75 -8.18 4.33
CA PRO A 125 -17.64 -8.06 3.18
C PRO A 125 -18.70 -9.18 3.17
N GLU A 126 -19.91 -8.87 2.71
CA GLU A 126 -21.02 -9.83 2.61
C GLU A 126 -20.89 -10.75 1.38
N LYS A 127 -20.14 -10.31 0.36
CA LYS A 127 -19.94 -11.04 -0.91
C LYS A 127 -18.48 -11.07 -1.32
N ILE A 128 -18.04 -12.17 -1.86
CA ILE A 128 -16.72 -12.40 -2.42
C ILE A 128 -16.87 -12.87 -3.87
N PRO A 129 -16.11 -12.34 -4.82
CA PRO A 129 -15.10 -11.27 -4.68
C PRO A 129 -15.73 -9.90 -4.36
N VAL A 130 -14.97 -9.05 -3.64
CA VAL A 130 -15.42 -7.72 -3.20
C VAL A 130 -15.42 -6.77 -4.39
N GLU A 131 -16.57 -6.19 -4.71
CA GLU A 131 -16.71 -5.12 -5.71
C GLU A 131 -16.63 -3.74 -5.03
N GLU A 132 -16.34 -2.68 -5.81
CA GLU A 132 -16.15 -1.34 -5.26
C GLU A 132 -17.41 -0.73 -4.64
N GLU A 133 -18.60 -1.23 -5.02
CA GLU A 133 -19.91 -0.87 -4.47
C GLU A 133 -20.25 -1.57 -3.15
N ALA A 134 -19.42 -2.51 -2.69
CA ALA A 134 -19.65 -3.19 -1.42
C ALA A 134 -19.73 -2.20 -0.26
N ALA A 135 -20.51 -2.53 0.75
CA ALA A 135 -20.70 -1.69 1.92
C ALA A 135 -19.36 -1.38 2.61
N LEU A 136 -19.17 -0.11 2.98
CA LEU A 136 -17.98 0.38 3.65
C LEU A 136 -18.23 0.41 5.17
N ARG A 137 -17.65 -0.58 5.87
CA ARG A 137 -17.83 -0.78 7.32
C ARG A 137 -16.49 -1.09 7.99
N PRO A 138 -15.55 -0.11 8.04
CA PRO A 138 -14.21 -0.35 8.58
C PRO A 138 -14.27 -0.83 10.04
N MET A 139 -13.45 -1.81 10.38
CA MET A 139 -13.42 -2.44 11.71
C MET A 139 -12.32 -1.91 12.62
N ASN A 140 -11.48 -1.02 12.12
CA ASN A 140 -10.38 -0.39 12.85
C ASN A 140 -10.20 1.07 12.42
N SER A 141 -9.49 1.84 13.23
CA SER A 141 -9.29 3.27 12.97
C SER A 141 -8.45 3.52 11.70
N TYR A 142 -7.52 2.63 11.32
CA TYR A 142 -6.81 2.76 10.04
C TYR A 142 -7.79 2.73 8.85
N GLY A 143 -8.63 1.70 8.76
CA GLY A 143 -9.67 1.62 7.71
C GLY A 143 -10.61 2.81 7.73
N LEU A 144 -11.02 3.27 8.93
CA LEU A 144 -11.86 4.45 9.07
C LEU A 144 -11.16 5.72 8.55
N THR A 145 -9.88 5.95 8.86
CA THR A 145 -9.14 7.12 8.34
C THR A 145 -9.02 7.10 6.83
N LYS A 146 -8.82 5.91 6.21
CA LYS A 146 -8.82 5.78 4.75
C LYS A 146 -10.18 6.13 4.15
N LEU A 147 -11.27 5.65 4.74
CA LEU A 147 -12.64 5.98 4.32
C LEU A 147 -12.94 7.47 4.46
N MET A 148 -12.57 8.11 5.57
CA MET A 148 -12.74 9.56 5.77
C MET A 148 -12.01 10.37 4.69
N MET A 149 -10.81 9.95 4.31
CA MET A 149 -10.07 10.60 3.22
C MET A 149 -10.73 10.37 1.85
N GLU A 150 -11.26 9.18 1.56
CA GLU A 150 -12.05 8.97 0.33
C GLU A 150 -13.26 9.92 0.28
N GLN A 151 -13.99 10.04 1.38
CA GLN A 151 -15.15 10.94 1.45
C GLN A 151 -14.76 12.41 1.27
N ALA A 152 -13.67 12.85 1.91
CA ALA A 152 -13.15 14.20 1.71
C ALA A 152 -12.77 14.44 0.23
N LEU A 153 -12.02 13.52 -0.37
CA LEU A 153 -11.59 13.61 -1.77
C LEU A 153 -12.76 13.65 -2.75
N GLU A 154 -13.85 12.94 -2.46
CA GLU A 154 -15.09 13.02 -3.26
C GLU A 154 -15.68 14.44 -3.24
N TRP A 155 -15.70 15.09 -2.06
CA TRP A 155 -16.14 16.49 -1.97
C TRP A 155 -15.21 17.46 -2.68
N TYR A 156 -13.88 17.25 -2.60
CA TYR A 156 -12.91 18.06 -3.36
C TYR A 156 -13.10 17.89 -4.86
N ALA A 157 -13.35 16.68 -5.34
CA ALA A 157 -13.63 16.43 -6.75
C ALA A 157 -14.88 17.19 -7.20
N LYS A 158 -15.97 17.12 -6.42
CA LYS A 158 -17.26 17.81 -6.73
C LYS A 158 -17.13 19.34 -6.67
N ALA A 159 -16.52 19.86 -5.59
CA ALA A 159 -16.51 21.31 -5.34
C ALA A 159 -15.46 22.05 -6.16
N TYR A 160 -14.28 21.45 -6.41
CA TYR A 160 -13.13 22.12 -7.01
C TYR A 160 -12.73 21.55 -8.37
N GLY A 161 -13.49 20.60 -8.88
CA GLY A 161 -13.23 20.01 -10.21
C GLY A 161 -11.93 19.17 -10.22
N TRP A 162 -11.63 18.44 -9.14
CA TRP A 162 -10.47 17.56 -9.10
C TRP A 162 -10.71 16.26 -9.84
N SER A 163 -9.66 15.74 -10.46
CA SER A 163 -9.60 14.38 -10.96
C SER A 163 -8.89 13.51 -9.91
N VAL A 164 -9.65 12.62 -9.27
CA VAL A 164 -9.18 11.79 -8.18
C VAL A 164 -9.33 10.32 -8.52
N VAL A 165 -8.30 9.53 -8.25
CA VAL A 165 -8.36 8.07 -8.26
C VAL A 165 -7.99 7.56 -6.88
N ALA A 166 -8.89 6.81 -6.25
CA ALA A 166 -8.61 6.11 -5.00
C ALA A 166 -8.42 4.61 -5.27
N PHE A 167 -7.30 4.07 -4.84
CA PHE A 167 -6.98 2.66 -4.95
C PHE A 167 -7.12 1.96 -3.60
N ARG A 168 -8.07 1.03 -3.49
CA ARG A 168 -8.24 0.15 -2.33
C ARG A 168 -7.35 -1.07 -2.50
N TYR A 169 -6.14 -1.01 -1.91
CA TYR A 169 -5.21 -2.13 -1.96
C TYR A 169 -5.71 -3.29 -1.11
N PHE A 170 -5.61 -4.48 -1.69
CA PHE A 170 -5.66 -5.71 -0.92
C PHE A 170 -4.26 -5.99 -0.33
N SER A 171 -3.73 -7.19 -0.36
CA SER A 171 -2.45 -7.44 0.30
C SER A 171 -1.27 -7.14 -0.62
N ALA A 172 -0.70 -5.94 -0.49
CA ALA A 172 0.54 -5.59 -1.20
C ALA A 172 1.68 -6.49 -0.75
N ALA A 173 2.46 -7.03 -1.70
CA ALA A 173 3.54 -7.97 -1.42
C ALA A 173 4.62 -7.96 -2.51
N GLY A 174 5.69 -8.72 -2.30
CA GLY A 174 6.80 -8.80 -3.24
C GLY A 174 7.80 -7.67 -3.10
N ALA A 175 8.76 -7.63 -4.01
CA ALA A 175 9.82 -6.62 -4.02
C ALA A 175 10.38 -6.45 -5.44
N THR A 176 11.08 -5.33 -5.67
CA THR A 176 11.99 -5.18 -6.80
C THR A 176 13.38 -5.67 -6.41
N GLU A 177 14.34 -5.58 -7.32
CA GLU A 177 15.75 -5.87 -6.99
C GLU A 177 16.34 -4.89 -5.96
N GLN A 178 15.79 -3.68 -5.87
CA GLN A 178 16.37 -2.59 -5.08
C GLN A 178 15.48 -2.12 -3.95
N LEU A 179 14.18 -2.34 -4.03
CA LEU A 179 13.16 -1.81 -3.11
C LEU A 179 12.20 -2.92 -2.67
N GLY A 180 11.85 -2.93 -1.40
CA GLY A 180 10.93 -3.90 -0.83
C GLY A 180 10.47 -3.50 0.57
N GLU A 181 9.69 -4.38 1.19
CA GLU A 181 9.10 -4.19 2.50
C GLU A 181 10.17 -4.14 3.61
N ARG A 182 10.03 -3.15 4.53
CA ARG A 182 10.92 -2.95 5.69
C ARG A 182 10.21 -2.34 6.90
N HIS A 183 8.92 -2.59 7.07
CA HIS A 183 8.19 -2.04 8.23
C HIS A 183 8.82 -2.45 9.57
N GLN A 184 8.82 -1.52 10.52
CA GLN A 184 9.26 -1.74 11.88
C GLN A 184 8.22 -1.15 12.87
N PRO A 185 7.57 -1.99 13.71
CA PRO A 185 7.63 -3.47 13.70
C PRO A 185 6.98 -4.06 12.44
N GLU A 186 7.48 -5.26 12.02
CA GLU A 186 6.86 -5.98 10.90
C GLU A 186 5.62 -6.74 11.39
N THR A 187 4.54 -6.68 10.61
CA THR A 187 3.26 -7.32 10.93
C THR A 187 2.62 -8.08 9.77
N HIS A 188 3.22 -7.98 8.56
CA HIS A 188 2.68 -8.61 7.36
C HIS A 188 3.14 -10.06 7.24
N ILE A 189 2.24 -10.92 6.74
CA ILE A 189 2.43 -12.37 6.71
C ILE A 189 3.69 -12.80 5.94
N ILE A 190 3.92 -12.31 4.72
CA ILE A 190 5.03 -12.75 3.89
C ILE A 190 6.39 -12.37 4.50
N PRO A 191 6.67 -11.13 4.89
CA PRO A 191 7.91 -10.79 5.59
C PRO A 191 8.15 -11.61 6.85
N LEU A 192 7.12 -11.82 7.69
CA LEU A 192 7.24 -12.61 8.93
C LEU A 192 7.57 -14.09 8.64
N LEU A 193 6.97 -14.68 7.60
CA LEU A 193 7.31 -16.04 7.17
C LEU A 193 8.74 -16.13 6.64
N LEU A 194 9.19 -15.12 5.90
CA LEU A 194 10.56 -15.04 5.41
C LEU A 194 11.58 -14.84 6.54
N GLU A 195 11.22 -14.14 7.61
CA GLU A 195 12.01 -14.06 8.83
C GLU A 195 12.15 -15.42 9.52
N ALA A 196 11.05 -16.18 9.61
CA ALA A 196 11.08 -17.53 10.14
C ALA A 196 11.95 -18.46 9.27
N ALA A 197 11.79 -18.40 7.93
CA ALA A 197 12.65 -19.15 7.00
C ALA A 197 14.13 -18.76 7.10
N ALA A 198 14.43 -17.49 7.40
CA ALA A 198 15.79 -16.98 7.58
C ALA A 198 16.39 -17.33 8.95
N GLY A 199 15.62 -17.91 9.88
CA GLY A 199 16.04 -18.18 11.25
C GLY A 199 16.10 -16.94 12.16
N GLN A 200 15.53 -15.81 11.73
CA GLN A 200 15.44 -14.58 12.52
C GLN A 200 14.23 -14.59 13.48
N ARG A 201 13.32 -15.53 13.30
CA ARG A 201 12.13 -15.75 14.13
C ARG A 201 12.01 -17.24 14.43
N GLU A 202 11.77 -17.60 15.69
CA GLU A 202 11.66 -18.99 16.12
C GLU A 202 10.45 -19.70 15.51
N THR A 203 9.28 -19.02 15.47
CA THR A 203 8.04 -19.58 14.95
C THR A 203 7.20 -18.52 14.27
N PHE A 204 6.40 -18.92 13.28
CA PHE A 204 5.32 -18.11 12.74
C PHE A 204 3.98 -18.55 13.36
N GLU A 205 3.17 -17.59 13.79
CA GLU A 205 1.86 -17.85 14.39
C GLU A 205 0.74 -17.68 13.37
N ILE A 206 -0.03 -18.75 13.17
CA ILE A 206 -1.28 -18.72 12.40
C ILE A 206 -2.39 -18.31 13.35
N TYR A 207 -3.04 -17.17 13.09
CA TYR A 207 -4.09 -16.63 13.94
C TYR A 207 -5.46 -17.24 13.62
N GLY A 208 -5.72 -18.41 14.20
CA GLY A 208 -6.94 -19.21 14.03
C GLY A 208 -6.85 -20.19 12.84
N ASP A 209 -7.37 -21.38 13.06
CA ASP A 209 -7.48 -22.44 12.05
C ASP A 209 -8.90 -23.06 11.99
N ASP A 210 -9.87 -22.30 12.49
CA ASP A 210 -11.26 -22.68 12.59
C ASP A 210 -12.21 -21.72 11.83
N TYR A 211 -11.67 -20.92 10.88
CA TYR A 211 -12.47 -20.08 9.99
C TYR A 211 -13.27 -20.95 8.99
N ASP A 212 -14.40 -20.41 8.54
CA ASP A 212 -15.21 -21.01 7.46
C ASP A 212 -14.49 -20.84 6.09
N THR A 213 -13.43 -21.61 5.90
CA THR A 213 -12.56 -21.65 4.72
C THR A 213 -12.07 -23.09 4.50
N PRO A 214 -11.58 -23.47 3.32
CA PRO A 214 -11.23 -24.86 3.02
C PRO A 214 -10.22 -25.52 3.97
N ASP A 215 -9.29 -24.76 4.55
CA ASP A 215 -8.27 -25.27 5.46
C ASP A 215 -8.34 -24.64 6.86
N GLY A 216 -9.42 -23.91 7.14
CA GLY A 216 -9.65 -23.26 8.42
C GLY A 216 -8.88 -21.97 8.63
N THR A 217 -7.98 -21.55 7.71
CA THR A 217 -7.20 -20.32 7.85
C THR A 217 -7.72 -19.18 6.97
N CYS A 218 -7.45 -17.93 7.32
CA CYS A 218 -7.89 -16.78 6.55
C CYS A 218 -7.36 -16.81 5.10
N VAL A 219 -8.17 -16.31 4.17
CA VAL A 219 -7.82 -16.19 2.75
C VAL A 219 -7.59 -14.71 2.40
N ARG A 220 -6.47 -14.41 1.73
CA ARG A 220 -6.09 -13.06 1.32
C ARG A 220 -5.69 -13.03 -0.15
N ASP A 221 -5.96 -11.89 -0.79
CA ASP A 221 -5.61 -11.60 -2.18
C ASP A 221 -4.31 -10.79 -2.19
N PHE A 222 -3.23 -11.40 -2.68
CA PHE A 222 -1.91 -10.77 -2.74
C PHE A 222 -1.67 -10.16 -4.11
N VAL A 223 -1.15 -8.95 -4.11
CA VAL A 223 -0.81 -8.23 -5.33
C VAL A 223 0.63 -7.74 -5.26
N HIS A 224 1.38 -7.98 -6.33
CA HIS A 224 2.79 -7.59 -6.39
C HIS A 224 2.91 -6.06 -6.41
N VAL A 225 3.84 -5.52 -5.63
CA VAL A 225 4.05 -4.06 -5.51
C VAL A 225 4.34 -3.37 -6.84
N ILE A 226 4.98 -4.06 -7.81
CA ILE A 226 5.17 -3.55 -9.19
C ILE A 226 3.83 -3.40 -9.90
N ASP A 227 2.90 -4.36 -9.75
CA ASP A 227 1.58 -4.26 -10.37
C ASP A 227 0.74 -3.13 -9.74
N ILE A 228 0.92 -2.87 -8.43
CA ILE A 228 0.35 -1.68 -7.77
C ILE A 228 0.92 -0.41 -8.40
N ALA A 229 2.23 -0.32 -8.57
CA ALA A 229 2.86 0.83 -9.20
C ALA A 229 2.33 1.05 -10.64
N ARG A 230 2.19 -0.01 -11.41
CA ARG A 230 1.61 0.04 -12.77
C ARG A 230 0.16 0.52 -12.78
N ALA A 231 -0.64 0.16 -11.77
CA ALA A 231 -2.00 0.70 -11.63
C ALA A 231 -1.99 2.23 -11.47
N HIS A 232 -1.04 2.78 -10.71
CA HIS A 232 -0.86 4.22 -10.56
C HIS A 232 -0.48 4.90 -11.88
N LEU A 233 0.38 4.27 -12.68
CA LEU A 233 0.75 4.75 -14.01
C LEU A 233 -0.45 4.75 -14.97
N CYS A 234 -1.26 3.69 -14.94
CA CYS A 234 -2.51 3.64 -15.71
C CYS A 234 -3.48 4.76 -15.29
N ALA A 235 -3.59 5.03 -13.99
CA ALA A 235 -4.41 6.14 -13.49
C ALA A 235 -3.90 7.49 -13.98
N LEU A 236 -2.59 7.76 -13.93
CA LEU A 236 -1.99 9.01 -14.39
C LEU A 236 -2.39 9.35 -15.83
N GLN A 237 -2.42 8.34 -16.70
CA GLN A 237 -2.82 8.51 -18.11
C GLN A 237 -4.31 8.82 -18.32
N LYS A 238 -5.15 8.54 -17.32
CA LYS A 238 -6.61 8.69 -17.37
C LYS A 238 -7.16 9.83 -16.51
N MET A 239 -6.27 10.63 -15.89
CA MET A 239 -6.63 11.77 -15.02
C MET A 239 -6.99 13.02 -15.84
N ASN A 240 -8.09 12.95 -16.60
CA ASN A 240 -8.54 14.05 -17.48
C ASN A 240 -10.00 14.47 -17.25
N GLN A 241 -10.67 13.90 -16.26
CA GLN A 241 -12.07 14.16 -15.97
C GLN A 241 -12.26 14.55 -14.51
N PRO A 242 -12.94 15.69 -14.22
CA PRO A 242 -13.21 16.14 -12.86
C PRO A 242 -14.23 15.23 -12.17
N ARG A 243 -13.76 14.16 -11.58
CA ARG A 243 -14.54 13.22 -10.75
C ARG A 243 -13.62 12.36 -9.90
N MET A 244 -14.16 11.78 -8.86
CA MET A 244 -13.50 10.70 -8.14
C MET A 244 -13.87 9.34 -8.74
N ARG A 245 -12.90 8.45 -8.84
CA ARG A 245 -13.05 7.05 -9.23
C ARG A 245 -12.35 6.18 -8.20
N THR A 246 -12.98 5.09 -7.83
CA THR A 246 -12.42 4.13 -6.87
C THR A 246 -12.23 2.80 -7.56
N TYR A 247 -11.10 2.15 -7.30
CA TYR A 247 -10.75 0.84 -7.85
C TYR A 247 -10.15 -0.05 -6.79
N ASN A 248 -10.54 -1.32 -6.80
CA ASN A 248 -9.86 -2.37 -6.06
C ASN A 248 -8.57 -2.79 -6.76
N ILE A 249 -7.48 -2.87 -6.01
CA ILE A 249 -6.23 -3.47 -6.47
C ILE A 249 -6.00 -4.79 -5.74
N GLY A 250 -6.34 -5.86 -6.42
CA GLY A 250 -6.15 -7.26 -6.10
C GLY A 250 -6.27 -8.06 -7.38
N VAL A 251 -5.99 -9.33 -7.35
CA VAL A 251 -6.00 -10.18 -8.56
C VAL A 251 -7.24 -11.06 -8.66
N GLY A 252 -8.07 -11.09 -7.61
CA GLY A 252 -9.25 -11.96 -7.55
C GLY A 252 -8.94 -13.42 -7.23
N ALA A 253 -7.67 -13.74 -6.94
CA ALA A 253 -7.23 -15.06 -6.51
C ALA A 253 -6.80 -14.98 -5.06
N GLY A 254 -7.50 -15.69 -4.17
CA GLY A 254 -7.18 -15.73 -2.75
C GLY A 254 -6.29 -16.93 -2.43
N TYR A 255 -5.34 -16.70 -1.52
CA TYR A 255 -4.52 -17.75 -0.93
C TYR A 255 -4.74 -17.79 0.58
N SER A 256 -4.93 -19.01 1.11
CA SER A 256 -5.04 -19.19 2.56
C SER A 256 -3.68 -18.99 3.25
N VAL A 257 -3.70 -18.71 4.55
CA VAL A 257 -2.45 -18.57 5.33
C VAL A 257 -1.61 -19.84 5.22
N ARG A 258 -2.21 -21.05 5.26
CA ARG A 258 -1.48 -22.32 5.10
C ARG A 258 -0.85 -22.42 3.72
N GLN A 259 -1.59 -22.13 2.66
CA GLN A 259 -1.04 -22.14 1.30
C GLN A 259 0.17 -21.19 1.15
N VAL A 260 0.13 -20.02 1.80
CA VAL A 260 1.28 -19.10 1.80
C VAL A 260 2.46 -19.69 2.58
N CYS A 261 2.22 -20.33 3.73
CA CYS A 261 3.28 -21.01 4.50
C CYS A 261 3.97 -22.11 3.67
N ASP A 262 3.18 -22.96 3.03
CA ASP A 262 3.70 -24.04 2.20
C ASP A 262 4.50 -23.51 1.00
N ALA A 263 3.97 -22.50 0.32
CA ALA A 263 4.65 -21.86 -0.80
C ALA A 263 5.95 -21.14 -0.39
N VAL A 264 6.01 -20.54 0.82
CA VAL A 264 7.27 -19.96 1.35
C VAL A 264 8.28 -21.08 1.62
N ALA A 265 7.87 -22.20 2.24
CA ALA A 265 8.76 -23.32 2.46
C ALA A 265 9.33 -23.89 1.15
N GLU A 266 8.49 -24.02 0.10
CA GLU A 266 8.93 -24.44 -1.23
C GLU A 266 9.92 -23.46 -1.87
N VAL A 267 9.59 -22.17 -1.90
CA VAL A 267 10.43 -21.12 -2.53
C VAL A 267 11.78 -20.95 -1.82
N THR A 268 11.79 -21.06 -0.49
CA THR A 268 13.02 -20.86 0.29
C THR A 268 13.85 -22.14 0.45
N GLY A 269 13.25 -23.32 0.22
CA GLY A 269 13.84 -24.62 0.52
C GLY A 269 14.03 -24.87 2.02
N ARG A 270 13.31 -24.15 2.88
CA ARG A 270 13.49 -24.17 4.33
C ARG A 270 12.16 -24.45 5.05
N PRO A 271 12.14 -25.32 6.08
CA PRO A 271 10.94 -25.55 6.85
C PRO A 271 10.58 -24.27 7.63
N ILE A 272 9.29 -24.00 7.75
CA ILE A 272 8.77 -22.89 8.55
C ILE A 272 8.21 -23.47 9.85
N PRO A 273 8.78 -23.17 11.02
CA PRO A 273 8.18 -23.57 12.29
C PRO A 273 6.85 -22.82 12.49
N LEU A 274 5.76 -23.56 12.56
CA LEU A 274 4.40 -23.01 12.67
C LEU A 274 3.81 -23.33 14.05
N ARG A 275 3.06 -22.39 14.61
CA ARG A 275 2.13 -22.66 15.72
C ARG A 275 0.78 -22.04 15.39
N VAL A 276 -0.30 -22.61 15.93
CA VAL A 276 -1.64 -22.06 15.83
C VAL A 276 -1.97 -21.31 17.11
N GLY A 277 -2.42 -20.08 16.98
CA GLY A 277 -2.90 -19.23 18.07
C GLY A 277 -4.38 -18.91 17.92
N ALA A 278 -4.91 -18.11 18.84
CA ALA A 278 -6.29 -17.63 18.76
C ALA A 278 -6.53 -16.73 17.54
N ARG A 279 -7.76 -16.66 17.06
CA ARG A 279 -8.15 -15.70 16.01
C ARG A 279 -7.77 -14.28 16.38
N ARG A 280 -7.28 -13.52 15.42
CA ARG A 280 -7.13 -12.07 15.59
C ARG A 280 -8.49 -11.40 15.47
N ALA A 281 -8.84 -10.57 16.44
CA ALA A 281 -10.11 -9.83 16.40
C ALA A 281 -10.18 -8.94 15.16
N GLY A 282 -11.30 -9.03 14.44
CA GLY A 282 -11.53 -8.21 13.25
C GLY A 282 -10.93 -8.71 11.95
N ASP A 283 -10.33 -9.92 11.92
CA ASP A 283 -9.89 -10.53 10.67
C ASP A 283 -11.08 -11.22 9.94
N PRO A 284 -11.44 -10.78 8.72
CA PRO A 284 -12.46 -11.46 7.94
C PRO A 284 -11.92 -12.82 7.44
N PRO A 285 -12.76 -13.88 7.35
CA PRO A 285 -12.36 -15.19 6.85
C PRO A 285 -11.75 -15.10 5.44
N VAL A 286 -12.40 -14.37 4.54
CA VAL A 286 -11.97 -14.20 3.15
C VAL A 286 -12.01 -12.72 2.77
N LEU A 287 -10.92 -12.23 2.18
CA LEU A 287 -10.85 -10.89 1.62
C LEU A 287 -10.14 -10.94 0.27
N CYS A 288 -10.94 -11.02 -0.83
CA CYS A 288 -10.49 -11.10 -2.22
C CYS A 288 -11.20 -10.07 -3.07
N ALA A 289 -10.45 -9.37 -3.93
CA ALA A 289 -10.95 -8.31 -4.79
C ALA A 289 -11.71 -8.83 -6.01
N SER A 290 -12.61 -8.02 -6.53
CA SER A 290 -12.99 -8.07 -7.96
C SER A 290 -12.11 -7.04 -8.70
N PRO A 291 -11.17 -7.47 -9.57
CA PRO A 291 -10.35 -6.55 -10.36
C PRO A 291 -11.04 -6.07 -11.63
N ARG A 292 -12.30 -6.44 -11.84
CA ARG A 292 -13.03 -6.20 -13.10
C ARG A 292 -13.01 -4.75 -13.52
N ARG A 293 -13.32 -3.84 -12.62
CA ARG A 293 -13.44 -2.41 -12.91
C ARG A 293 -12.10 -1.79 -13.35
N ILE A 294 -11.03 -2.03 -12.61
CA ILE A 294 -9.71 -1.48 -12.94
C ILE A 294 -9.20 -2.01 -14.28
N ILE A 295 -9.45 -3.31 -14.58
CA ILE A 295 -9.08 -3.90 -15.87
C ILE A 295 -9.85 -3.23 -17.01
N GLN A 296 -11.16 -3.07 -16.87
CA GLN A 296 -12.01 -2.52 -17.93
C GLN A 296 -11.77 -1.02 -18.18
N GLU A 297 -11.65 -0.23 -17.11
CA GLU A 297 -11.57 1.23 -17.22
C GLU A 297 -10.15 1.75 -17.40
N LEU A 298 -9.16 1.14 -16.72
CA LEU A 298 -7.76 1.59 -16.79
C LEU A 298 -6.89 0.72 -17.70
N GLY A 299 -7.34 -0.47 -18.10
CA GLY A 299 -6.55 -1.42 -18.88
C GLY A 299 -5.41 -2.07 -18.06
N TRP A 300 -5.52 -2.01 -16.73
CA TRP A 300 -4.53 -2.60 -15.83
C TRP A 300 -4.45 -4.11 -15.98
N LYS A 301 -3.24 -4.67 -15.92
CA LYS A 301 -2.98 -6.10 -15.95
C LYS A 301 -1.99 -6.48 -14.85
N PRO A 302 -2.35 -7.39 -13.93
CA PRO A 302 -1.42 -7.91 -12.91
C PRO A 302 -0.50 -8.96 -13.54
N GLU A 303 0.70 -8.56 -13.96
CA GLU A 303 1.64 -9.43 -14.65
C GLU A 303 2.62 -10.15 -13.71
N HIS A 304 2.82 -9.63 -12.48
CA HIS A 304 3.79 -10.12 -11.49
C HIS A 304 3.14 -10.76 -10.27
N SER A 305 1.81 -10.78 -10.19
CA SER A 305 1.08 -11.12 -8.97
C SER A 305 0.77 -12.61 -8.80
N SER A 306 1.53 -13.52 -9.43
CA SER A 306 1.49 -14.94 -9.05
C SER A 306 2.17 -15.13 -7.69
N LEU A 307 1.60 -15.98 -6.81
CA LEU A 307 2.16 -16.19 -5.46
C LEU A 307 3.65 -16.62 -5.51
N PRO A 308 4.07 -17.55 -6.38
CA PRO A 308 5.49 -17.92 -6.47
C PRO A 308 6.39 -16.76 -6.90
N GLU A 309 5.94 -15.85 -7.76
CA GLU A 309 6.72 -14.69 -8.18
C GLU A 309 6.85 -13.65 -7.05
N ILE A 310 5.75 -13.36 -6.38
CA ILE A 310 5.72 -12.51 -5.18
C ILE A 310 6.72 -13.04 -4.15
N LEU A 311 6.66 -14.33 -3.82
CA LEU A 311 7.51 -14.93 -2.79
C LEU A 311 8.98 -14.96 -3.20
N ARG A 312 9.30 -15.30 -4.48
CA ARG A 312 10.68 -15.28 -4.98
C ARG A 312 11.28 -13.88 -4.95
N SER A 313 10.51 -12.85 -5.32
CA SER A 313 10.99 -11.47 -5.28
C SER A 313 11.23 -11.00 -3.85
N ALA A 314 10.29 -11.28 -2.94
CA ALA A 314 10.41 -10.94 -1.52
C ALA A 314 11.57 -11.70 -0.84
N TRP A 315 11.78 -12.98 -1.18
CA TRP A 315 12.90 -13.75 -0.64
C TRP A 315 14.26 -13.20 -1.09
N ARG A 316 14.43 -12.89 -2.38
CA ARG A 316 15.67 -12.24 -2.88
C ARG A 316 15.95 -10.93 -2.15
N TRP A 317 14.91 -10.12 -1.93
CA TRP A 317 15.03 -8.89 -1.15
C TRP A 317 15.47 -9.16 0.28
N LYS A 318 14.85 -10.14 0.97
CA LYS A 318 15.22 -10.53 2.33
C LYS A 318 16.68 -11.00 2.42
N GLN A 319 17.13 -11.83 1.47
CA GLN A 319 18.51 -12.28 1.40
C GLN A 319 19.50 -11.12 1.21
N LYS A 320 19.15 -10.14 0.38
CA LYS A 320 19.96 -8.93 0.20
C LYS A 320 20.09 -8.13 1.50
N GLN A 321 19.01 -7.96 2.25
CA GLN A 321 19.04 -7.30 3.56
C GLN A 321 19.94 -8.04 4.56
N LEU A 322 19.87 -9.36 4.60
CA LEU A 322 20.73 -10.18 5.47
C LEU A 322 22.21 -9.99 5.13
N ASN A 323 22.55 -10.00 3.85
CA ASN A 323 23.94 -9.82 3.41
C ASN A 323 24.46 -8.40 3.71
N MET A 324 23.63 -7.38 3.62
CA MET A 324 23.99 -6.00 3.97
C MET A 324 24.18 -5.84 5.49
N GLY A 325 23.35 -6.49 6.33
CA GLY A 325 23.47 -6.47 7.77
C GLY A 325 24.73 -7.18 8.32
N VAL A 326 25.22 -8.20 7.61
CA VAL A 326 26.49 -8.88 7.97
C VAL A 326 27.71 -8.04 7.60
N ALA A 327 27.62 -7.18 6.58
CA ALA A 327 28.73 -6.31 6.15
C ALA A 327 28.92 -5.07 7.06
N THR A 328 27.97 -4.77 7.95
CA THR A 328 27.99 -3.61 8.85
C THR A 328 28.21 -3.99 10.33
N ALA A 329 28.36 -5.28 10.65
CA ALA A 329 28.70 -5.81 11.97
C ALA A 329 30.15 -6.30 12.02
#